data_6a0defba718de3ad7df2c41fabb87ffd
#
_entry.id   6a0defba718de3ad7df2c41fabb87ffd
#
_cell.length_a   1.000
_cell.length_b   1.000
_cell.length_c   1.000
_cell.angle_alpha   90.00
_cell.angle_beta   90.00
_cell.angle_gamma   90.00
#
_symmetry.space_group_name_H-M   'P 1'
#
loop_
_entity.id
_entity.type
_entity.pdbx_description
1 polymer ?
#
loop_
_entity_poly.entity_id
_entity_poly.type
_entity_poly.pdbx_seq_one_letter_code
_entity_poly.pdbx_strand_id
1 'polypeptide(L)'
;MKKFLSNLNSFIYRNGLDNAKVFDDLLRYIIIGFTRPGAEGLKDWQYTKEQNAEFFQLFQELLQVIKREINVNGWYDAFGTIYEELIASKSKRSNTGQFFTPSSLCNLMAEIVYGKDEKICGKIINDCAVGSGRTLLAFHVRHLGNYYVAEDIDPMCVRMTVCNFLLHGVEGEVICHDTLCCPDSCVFAYKVNEGLNNPLSQYYHIPNIQEIDFNQTILHRQNEQRKIINIKKKMQESADKHLQVFRDIMRKSNKTDKEKEQARQEINKYKQIKRAIENYGKEKRR
;
A
#
# COMPACT_ATOMS: atom_id res chain seq x y z
N MET A 1 10.37 -22.52 12.17
CA MET A 1 10.39 -22.58 10.69
C MET A 1 10.82 -23.92 10.13
N LYS A 2 12.01 -24.49 10.43
CA LYS A 2 12.49 -25.75 9.80
C LYS A 2 11.50 -26.93 9.84
N LYS A 3 10.86 -27.19 11.00
CA LYS A 3 9.85 -28.27 11.13
C LYS A 3 8.63 -28.01 10.24
N PHE A 4 8.11 -26.79 10.24
CA PHE A 4 6.99 -26.40 9.38
C PHE A 4 7.32 -26.61 7.89
N LEU A 5 8.49 -26.14 7.43
CA LEU A 5 8.94 -26.34 6.05
C LEU A 5 9.06 -27.83 5.69
N SER A 6 9.56 -28.67 6.60
CA SER A 6 9.61 -30.13 6.40
C SER A 6 8.21 -30.72 6.24
N ASN A 7 7.24 -30.31 7.05
CA ASN A 7 5.85 -30.78 6.97
C ASN A 7 5.18 -30.31 5.67
N LEU A 8 5.38 -29.05 5.30
CA LEU A 8 4.85 -28.49 4.05
C LEU A 8 5.45 -29.20 2.83
N ASN A 9 6.77 -29.43 2.80
CA ASN A 9 7.42 -30.20 1.74
C ASN A 9 6.88 -31.63 1.67
N SER A 10 6.66 -32.29 2.80
CA SER A 10 6.09 -33.64 2.86
C SER A 10 4.66 -33.68 2.32
N PHE A 11 3.85 -32.66 2.62
CA PHE A 11 2.50 -32.51 2.05
C PHE A 11 2.55 -32.34 0.53
N ILE A 12 3.40 -31.46 0.02
CA ILE A 12 3.58 -31.19 -1.41
C ILE A 12 4.00 -32.48 -2.15
N TYR A 13 5.04 -33.15 -1.64
CA TYR A 13 5.60 -34.35 -2.27
C TYR A 13 4.60 -35.52 -2.29
N ARG A 14 3.94 -35.82 -1.17
CA ARG A 14 2.95 -36.92 -1.08
C ARG A 14 1.76 -36.73 -2.03
N ASN A 15 1.37 -35.47 -2.28
CA ASN A 15 0.23 -35.17 -3.12
C ASN A 15 0.61 -34.82 -4.56
N GLY A 16 1.90 -34.87 -4.92
CA GLY A 16 2.39 -34.59 -6.29
C GLY A 16 2.10 -33.15 -6.74
N LEU A 17 2.16 -32.17 -5.80
CA LEU A 17 1.77 -30.79 -6.03
C LEU A 17 2.99 -29.92 -6.39
N ASP A 18 2.74 -28.80 -7.03
CA ASP A 18 3.76 -27.79 -7.32
C ASP A 18 3.99 -26.86 -6.11
N ASN A 19 5.25 -26.56 -5.79
CA ASN A 19 5.63 -25.74 -4.64
C ASN A 19 5.03 -24.33 -4.72
N ALA A 20 5.11 -23.68 -5.88
CA ALA A 20 4.65 -22.31 -6.04
C ALA A 20 3.12 -22.25 -5.96
N LYS A 21 2.44 -23.25 -6.54
CA LYS A 21 0.98 -23.37 -6.47
C LYS A 21 0.50 -23.55 -5.04
N VAL A 22 1.10 -24.49 -4.30
CA VAL A 22 0.71 -24.75 -2.90
C VAL A 22 0.97 -23.54 -2.00
N PHE A 23 2.07 -22.84 -2.23
CA PHE A 23 2.37 -21.62 -1.49
C PHE A 23 1.37 -20.49 -1.80
N ASP A 24 1.04 -20.27 -3.07
CA ASP A 24 0.01 -19.29 -3.45
C ASP A 24 -1.36 -19.67 -2.86
N ASP A 25 -1.73 -20.94 -2.90
CA ASP A 25 -2.97 -21.42 -2.30
C ASP A 25 -2.99 -21.25 -0.77
N LEU A 26 -1.85 -21.41 -0.09
CA LEU A 26 -1.76 -21.11 1.35
C LEU A 26 -2.01 -19.64 1.64
N LEU A 27 -1.44 -18.73 0.87
CA LEU A 27 -1.69 -17.29 1.00
C LEU A 27 -3.17 -16.97 0.75
N ARG A 28 -3.74 -17.49 -0.32
CA ARG A 28 -5.15 -17.30 -0.68
C ARG A 28 -6.09 -17.90 0.38
N TYR A 29 -5.77 -19.06 0.93
CA TYR A 29 -6.51 -19.67 2.03
C TYR A 29 -6.59 -18.75 3.25
N ILE A 30 -5.45 -18.15 3.63
CA ILE A 30 -5.41 -17.19 4.74
C ILE A 30 -6.25 -15.95 4.40
N ILE A 31 -6.05 -15.36 3.23
CA ILE A 31 -6.76 -14.14 2.81
C ILE A 31 -8.27 -14.36 2.87
N ILE A 32 -8.77 -15.45 2.29
CA ILE A 32 -10.21 -15.76 2.27
C ILE A 32 -10.75 -16.04 3.67
N GLY A 33 -9.98 -16.75 4.51
CA GLY A 33 -10.38 -17.04 5.88
C GLY A 33 -10.61 -15.79 6.74
N PHE A 34 -10.01 -14.67 6.38
CA PHE A 34 -10.15 -13.39 7.07
C PHE A 34 -10.90 -12.31 6.25
N THR A 35 -11.38 -12.66 5.07
CA THR A 35 -12.22 -11.75 4.29
C THR A 35 -13.63 -11.70 4.89
N ARG A 36 -14.24 -10.51 4.89
CA ARG A 36 -15.60 -10.31 5.42
C ARG A 36 -16.61 -11.25 4.73
N PRO A 37 -17.66 -11.72 5.42
CA PRO A 37 -18.68 -12.59 4.84
C PRO A 37 -19.26 -12.03 3.54
N GLY A 38 -19.36 -12.88 2.52
CA GLY A 38 -19.83 -12.50 1.18
C GLY A 38 -18.75 -12.53 0.11
N ALA A 39 -17.47 -12.67 0.46
CA ALA A 39 -16.43 -12.94 -0.52
C ALA A 39 -16.66 -14.30 -1.19
N GLU A 40 -16.50 -14.34 -2.52
CA GLU A 40 -16.53 -15.60 -3.23
C GLU A 40 -15.38 -16.50 -2.77
N GLY A 41 -15.68 -17.76 -2.45
CA GLY A 41 -14.68 -18.77 -2.13
C GLY A 41 -13.69 -18.97 -3.30
N LEU A 42 -12.63 -19.71 -3.06
CA LEU A 42 -11.64 -20.05 -4.10
C LEU A 42 -12.30 -20.90 -5.21
N LYS A 43 -12.58 -20.29 -6.35
CA LYS A 43 -13.26 -20.94 -7.50
C LYS A 43 -12.43 -22.12 -8.08
N ASP A 44 -11.11 -22.08 -7.89
CA ASP A 44 -10.14 -23.05 -8.42
C ASP A 44 -9.51 -23.92 -7.33
N TRP A 45 -10.20 -24.06 -6.17
CA TRP A 45 -9.73 -24.86 -5.04
C TRP A 45 -9.88 -26.35 -5.33
N GLN A 46 -8.77 -27.04 -5.51
CA GLN A 46 -8.71 -28.43 -6.00
C GLN A 46 -8.37 -29.46 -4.91
N TYR A 47 -8.31 -29.05 -3.65
CA TYR A 47 -7.92 -29.94 -2.56
C TYR A 47 -9.08 -30.80 -2.05
N THR A 48 -8.78 -32.07 -1.75
CA THR A 48 -9.74 -32.97 -1.12
C THR A 48 -10.06 -32.52 0.31
N LYS A 49 -11.07 -33.12 0.93
CA LYS A 49 -11.43 -32.83 2.32
C LYS A 49 -10.27 -33.12 3.29
N GLU A 50 -9.54 -34.21 3.06
CA GLU A 50 -8.36 -34.62 3.83
C GLU A 50 -7.21 -33.61 3.66
N GLN A 51 -6.93 -33.22 2.44
CA GLN A 51 -5.93 -32.20 2.13
C GLN A 51 -6.29 -30.84 2.77
N ASN A 52 -7.54 -30.46 2.78
CA ASN A 52 -8.01 -29.24 3.48
C ASN A 52 -7.76 -29.32 4.98
N ALA A 53 -7.98 -30.47 5.60
CA ALA A 53 -7.70 -30.66 7.02
C ALA A 53 -6.18 -30.52 7.31
N GLU A 54 -5.33 -31.09 6.44
CA GLU A 54 -3.87 -30.90 6.54
C GLU A 54 -3.45 -29.44 6.32
N PHE A 55 -4.08 -28.73 5.38
CA PHE A 55 -3.84 -27.29 5.18
C PHE A 55 -4.14 -26.48 6.44
N PHE A 56 -5.25 -26.78 7.10
CA PHE A 56 -5.60 -26.13 8.36
C PHE A 56 -4.57 -26.43 9.46
N GLN A 57 -4.08 -27.66 9.56
CA GLN A 57 -3.02 -28.02 10.51
C GLN A 57 -1.71 -27.26 10.21
N LEU A 58 -1.31 -27.21 8.94
CA LEU A 58 -0.14 -26.45 8.51
C LEU A 58 -0.27 -24.95 8.86
N PHE A 59 -1.44 -24.38 8.66
CA PHE A 59 -1.68 -22.99 9.05
C PHE A 59 -1.57 -22.80 10.58
N GLN A 60 -2.12 -23.70 11.38
CA GLN A 60 -1.96 -23.66 12.85
C GLN A 60 -0.50 -23.77 13.28
N GLU A 61 0.29 -24.68 12.66
CA GLU A 61 1.73 -24.79 12.92
C GLU A 61 2.45 -23.49 12.56
N LEU A 62 2.13 -22.87 11.42
CA LEU A 62 2.69 -21.61 10.98
C LEU A 62 2.41 -20.49 11.99
N LEU A 63 1.18 -20.40 12.51
CA LEU A 63 0.82 -19.42 13.53
C LEU A 63 1.66 -19.58 14.82
N GLN A 64 1.95 -20.82 15.23
CA GLN A 64 2.81 -21.07 16.40
C GLN A 64 4.26 -20.64 16.13
N VAL A 65 4.75 -20.85 14.91
CA VAL A 65 6.08 -20.37 14.51
C VAL A 65 6.13 -18.86 14.54
N ILE A 66 5.17 -18.19 13.90
CA ILE A 66 5.09 -16.72 13.84
C ILE A 66 5.03 -16.13 15.26
N LYS A 67 4.14 -16.64 16.11
CA LYS A 67 4.00 -16.20 17.50
C LYS A 67 5.33 -16.28 18.26
N ARG A 68 6.04 -17.41 18.13
CA ARG A 68 7.34 -17.59 18.79
C ARG A 68 8.38 -16.60 18.30
N GLU A 69 8.49 -16.44 16.97
CA GLU A 69 9.49 -15.55 16.36
C GLU A 69 9.20 -14.06 16.67
N ILE A 70 7.93 -13.66 16.67
CA ILE A 70 7.53 -12.29 17.07
C ILE A 70 7.91 -12.02 18.52
N ASN A 71 7.67 -12.97 19.43
CA ASN A 71 8.02 -12.82 20.84
C ASN A 71 9.53 -12.63 21.07
N VAL A 72 10.39 -13.17 20.19
CA VAL A 72 11.85 -13.07 20.30
C VAL A 72 12.39 -11.84 19.56
N ASN A 73 11.88 -11.58 18.37
CA ASN A 73 12.46 -10.62 17.43
C ASN A 73 11.62 -9.33 17.26
N GLY A 74 10.43 -9.27 17.86
CA GLY A 74 9.47 -8.18 17.70
C GLY A 74 8.62 -8.31 16.43
N TRP A 75 9.18 -8.84 15.34
CA TRP A 75 8.49 -9.12 14.08
C TRP A 75 9.15 -10.29 13.36
N TYR A 76 8.42 -10.89 12.42
CA TYR A 76 8.92 -11.99 11.63
C TYR A 76 8.19 -12.13 10.29
N ASP A 77 8.94 -12.01 9.18
CA ASP A 77 8.42 -12.29 7.84
C ASP A 77 8.44 -13.79 7.57
N ALA A 78 7.34 -14.44 7.94
CA ALA A 78 7.20 -15.89 7.73
C ALA A 78 7.04 -16.22 6.24
N PHE A 79 6.26 -15.44 5.51
CA PHE A 79 5.92 -15.75 4.12
C PHE A 79 7.09 -15.50 3.17
N GLY A 80 7.83 -14.41 3.35
CA GLY A 80 9.07 -14.20 2.59
C GLY A 80 10.11 -15.27 2.89
N THR A 81 10.21 -15.75 4.15
CA THR A 81 11.09 -16.88 4.50
C THR A 81 10.67 -18.18 3.81
N ILE A 82 9.38 -18.50 3.79
CA ILE A 82 8.85 -19.67 3.07
C ILE A 82 9.14 -19.56 1.58
N TYR A 83 8.88 -18.39 0.98
CA TYR A 83 9.17 -18.14 -0.43
C TYR A 83 10.63 -18.35 -0.78
N GLU A 84 11.54 -17.79 0.02
CA GLU A 84 13.00 -17.94 -0.20
C GLU A 84 13.45 -19.39 -0.11
N GLU A 85 12.89 -20.19 0.78
CA GLU A 85 13.27 -21.60 0.99
C GLU A 85 12.65 -22.57 -0.01
N LEU A 86 11.38 -22.36 -0.40
CA LEU A 86 10.64 -23.30 -1.23
C LEU A 86 10.69 -22.98 -2.72
N ILE A 87 10.67 -21.69 -3.08
CA ILE A 87 10.36 -21.25 -4.45
C ILE A 87 11.56 -20.62 -5.11
N ALA A 88 12.24 -19.73 -4.40
CA ALA A 88 13.35 -18.98 -4.92
C ALA A 88 14.63 -19.84 -4.95
N SER A 89 14.71 -20.77 -5.90
CA SER A 89 15.99 -21.44 -6.19
C SER A 89 17.05 -20.40 -6.55
N LYS A 90 18.34 -20.69 -6.25
CA LYS A 90 19.46 -19.76 -6.55
C LYS A 90 19.48 -19.29 -8.01
N SER A 91 19.08 -20.17 -8.95
CA SER A 91 19.00 -19.83 -10.38
C SER A 91 17.80 -18.93 -10.73
N LYS A 92 16.65 -19.07 -10.06
CA LYS A 92 15.49 -18.19 -10.27
C LYS A 92 15.74 -16.80 -9.67
N ARG A 93 16.37 -16.70 -8.50
CA ARG A 93 16.75 -15.41 -7.89
C ARG A 93 17.62 -14.56 -8.82
N SER A 94 18.57 -15.17 -9.54
CA SER A 94 19.42 -14.44 -10.49
C SER A 94 18.68 -13.95 -11.74
N ASN A 95 17.60 -14.64 -12.14
CA ASN A 95 16.88 -14.34 -13.37
C ASN A 95 15.72 -13.35 -13.17
N THR A 96 15.11 -13.30 -11.97
CA THR A 96 13.98 -12.38 -11.67
C THR A 96 14.43 -11.14 -10.92
N GLY A 97 15.65 -11.09 -10.40
CA GLY A 97 16.15 -9.96 -9.61
C GLY A 97 15.40 -9.72 -8.28
N GLN A 98 14.53 -10.65 -7.88
CA GLN A 98 13.75 -10.56 -6.65
C GLN A 98 14.58 -11.01 -5.45
N PHE A 99 15.10 -10.05 -4.69
CA PHE A 99 15.77 -10.26 -3.42
C PHE A 99 15.03 -9.49 -2.33
N PHE A 100 14.56 -10.21 -1.31
CA PHE A 100 14.01 -9.52 -0.15
C PHE A 100 15.13 -8.92 0.70
N THR A 101 14.92 -7.71 1.16
CA THR A 101 15.87 -7.00 2.01
C THR A 101 16.13 -7.81 3.30
N PRO A 102 17.38 -8.08 3.68
CA PRO A 102 17.69 -8.78 4.93
C PRO A 102 17.08 -8.11 6.15
N SER A 103 16.57 -8.89 7.11
CA SER A 103 15.90 -8.36 8.31
C SER A 103 16.75 -7.38 9.13
N SER A 104 18.06 -7.60 9.19
CA SER A 104 19.00 -6.67 9.85
C SER A 104 19.05 -5.32 9.16
N LEU A 105 18.99 -5.31 7.82
CA LEU A 105 18.97 -4.07 7.03
C LEU A 105 17.62 -3.35 7.17
N CYS A 106 16.49 -4.08 7.16
CA CYS A 106 15.17 -3.51 7.43
C CYS A 106 15.13 -2.82 8.80
N ASN A 107 15.70 -3.47 9.82
CA ASN A 107 15.81 -2.89 11.16
C ASN A 107 16.64 -1.61 11.18
N LEU A 108 17.79 -1.61 10.50
CA LEU A 108 18.65 -0.43 10.38
C LEU A 108 17.96 0.71 9.64
N MET A 109 17.27 0.42 8.52
CA MET A 109 16.52 1.42 7.77
C MET A 109 15.42 2.05 8.62
N ALA A 110 14.67 1.25 9.39
CA ALA A 110 13.64 1.75 10.28
C ALA A 110 14.21 2.67 11.39
N GLU A 111 15.45 2.45 11.84
CA GLU A 111 16.12 3.32 12.81
C GLU A 111 16.64 4.62 12.19
N ILE A 112 17.17 4.56 10.96
CA ILE A 112 17.76 5.74 10.27
C ILE A 112 16.70 6.75 9.87
N VAL A 113 15.53 6.27 9.40
CA VAL A 113 14.51 7.15 8.82
C VAL A 113 13.98 8.17 9.83
N TYR A 114 13.89 7.83 11.12
CA TYR A 114 13.29 8.72 12.14
C TYR A 114 14.04 8.81 13.46
N GLY A 115 15.26 8.28 13.55
CA GLY A 115 16.01 8.29 14.81
C GLY A 115 15.51 7.27 15.85
N LYS A 116 16.34 7.02 16.88
CA LYS A 116 16.03 6.00 17.89
C LYS A 116 14.92 6.43 18.87
N ASP A 117 14.74 7.71 19.06
CA ASP A 117 13.93 8.28 20.16
C ASP A 117 12.60 8.90 19.70
N GLU A 118 12.37 9.06 18.38
CA GLU A 118 11.13 9.64 17.86
C GLU A 118 10.09 8.57 17.56
N LYS A 119 9.01 8.54 18.32
CA LYS A 119 7.82 7.73 17.99
C LYS A 119 6.93 8.49 17.01
N ILE A 120 6.73 7.92 15.84
CA ILE A 120 5.84 8.47 14.81
C ILE A 120 4.50 7.75 14.87
N CYS A 121 3.43 8.53 14.89
CA CYS A 121 2.07 8.05 14.94
C CYS A 121 1.16 8.91 14.02
N GLY A 122 0.09 8.31 13.51
CA GLY A 122 -0.91 9.00 12.68
C GLY A 122 -0.42 9.43 11.31
N LYS A 123 0.65 8.80 10.79
CA LYS A 123 1.19 9.06 9.44
C LYS A 123 0.75 7.98 8.46
N ILE A 124 0.82 8.32 7.17
CA ILE A 124 0.73 7.36 6.08
C ILE A 124 2.15 7.04 5.64
N ILE A 125 2.52 5.77 5.75
CA ILE A 125 3.84 5.24 5.39
C ILE A 125 3.69 4.42 4.12
N ASN A 126 4.48 4.73 3.11
CA ASN A 126 4.41 4.08 1.81
C ASN A 126 5.70 3.32 1.48
N ASP A 127 5.53 2.12 0.90
CA ASP A 127 6.60 1.36 0.26
C ASP A 127 6.10 0.92 -1.13
N CYS A 128 6.70 1.47 -2.18
CA CYS A 128 6.28 1.29 -3.57
C CYS A 128 6.89 0.07 -4.27
N ALA A 129 7.64 -0.75 -3.57
CA ALA A 129 8.22 -2.02 -4.02
C ALA A 129 8.38 -2.96 -2.83
N VAL A 130 7.27 -3.26 -2.19
CA VAL A 130 7.20 -3.77 -0.82
C VAL A 130 7.72 -5.20 -0.66
N GLY A 131 7.74 -6.00 -1.72
CA GLY A 131 8.11 -7.42 -1.67
C GLY A 131 7.21 -8.19 -0.70
N SER A 132 7.78 -8.83 0.32
CA SER A 132 7.02 -9.54 1.36
C SER A 132 6.57 -8.66 2.53
N GLY A 133 6.86 -7.35 2.51
CA GLY A 133 6.48 -6.41 3.57
C GLY A 133 7.50 -6.21 4.68
N ARG A 134 8.70 -6.78 4.58
CA ARG A 134 9.74 -6.76 5.65
C ARG A 134 10.08 -5.36 6.14
N THR A 135 10.26 -4.42 5.24
CA THR A 135 10.63 -3.03 5.53
C THR A 135 9.54 -2.37 6.38
N LEU A 136 8.28 -2.53 5.98
CA LEU A 136 7.14 -1.96 6.70
C LEU A 136 6.89 -2.66 8.04
N LEU A 137 7.11 -3.98 8.15
CA LEU A 137 7.02 -4.70 9.43
C LEU A 137 8.05 -4.20 10.44
N ALA A 138 9.32 -4.07 10.00
CA ALA A 138 10.40 -3.55 10.84
C ALA A 138 10.12 -2.12 11.33
N PHE A 139 9.48 -1.31 10.47
CA PHE A 139 9.07 0.04 10.83
C PHE A 139 7.86 0.02 11.79
N HIS A 140 6.85 -0.80 11.51
CA HIS A 140 5.62 -0.88 12.28
C HIS A 140 5.86 -1.18 13.76
N VAL A 141 6.70 -2.15 14.09
CA VAL A 141 6.95 -2.54 15.50
C VAL A 141 7.63 -1.45 16.33
N ARG A 142 8.25 -0.49 15.69
CA ARG A 142 8.87 0.69 16.33
C ARG A 142 7.93 1.88 16.42
N HIS A 143 7.02 2.01 15.45
CA HIS A 143 6.18 3.18 15.22
C HIS A 143 4.72 2.77 15.04
N LEU A 144 4.09 2.28 16.11
CA LEU A 144 2.69 1.87 16.10
C LEU A 144 1.73 3.04 15.84
N GLY A 145 0.53 2.74 15.34
CA GLY A 145 -0.51 3.74 15.13
C GLY A 145 -0.37 4.52 13.82
N ASN A 146 0.37 4.00 12.84
CA ASN A 146 0.46 4.54 11.49
C ASN A 146 -0.40 3.71 10.54
N TYR A 147 -0.76 4.31 9.40
CA TYR A 147 -1.43 3.65 8.29
C TYR A 147 -0.41 3.33 7.20
N TYR A 148 -0.46 2.13 6.65
CA TYR A 148 0.52 1.66 5.69
C TYR A 148 -0.07 1.52 4.29
N VAL A 149 0.68 1.96 3.28
CA VAL A 149 0.37 1.76 1.87
C VAL A 149 1.52 0.96 1.27
N ALA A 150 1.23 -0.25 0.84
CA ALA A 150 2.20 -1.20 0.30
C ALA A 150 1.87 -1.50 -1.16
N GLU A 151 2.84 -1.36 -2.05
CA GLU A 151 2.66 -1.52 -3.48
C GLU A 151 3.69 -2.50 -4.03
N ASP A 152 3.26 -3.38 -4.93
CA ASP A 152 4.16 -4.25 -5.68
C ASP A 152 3.52 -4.66 -7.01
N ILE A 153 4.35 -4.92 -8.01
CA ILE A 153 3.90 -5.42 -9.31
C ILE A 153 3.63 -6.93 -9.29
N ASP A 154 4.30 -7.67 -8.38
CA ASP A 154 4.16 -9.12 -8.26
C ASP A 154 2.97 -9.50 -7.37
N PRO A 155 1.93 -10.18 -7.92
CA PRO A 155 0.79 -10.64 -7.15
C PRO A 155 1.14 -11.53 -5.94
N MET A 156 2.24 -12.30 -6.01
CA MET A 156 2.72 -13.14 -4.92
C MET A 156 3.27 -12.29 -3.77
N CYS A 157 4.06 -11.25 -4.09
CA CYS A 157 4.57 -10.28 -3.12
C CYS A 157 3.43 -9.56 -2.39
N VAL A 158 2.41 -9.11 -3.14
CA VAL A 158 1.23 -8.48 -2.56
C VAL A 158 0.52 -9.42 -1.60
N ARG A 159 0.25 -10.67 -1.99
CA ARG A 159 -0.41 -11.65 -1.09
C ARG A 159 0.42 -11.96 0.16
N MET A 160 1.75 -12.08 0.03
CA MET A 160 2.64 -12.24 1.20
C MET A 160 2.53 -11.05 2.16
N THR A 161 2.54 -9.83 1.62
CA THR A 161 2.39 -8.60 2.41
C THR A 161 1.04 -8.51 3.08
N VAL A 162 -0.07 -8.86 2.40
CA VAL A 162 -1.42 -8.93 3.01
C VAL A 162 -1.43 -9.88 4.21
N CYS A 163 -0.88 -11.08 4.06
CA CYS A 163 -0.82 -12.06 5.13
C CYS A 163 0.08 -11.60 6.29
N ASN A 164 1.22 -10.98 5.99
CA ASN A 164 2.10 -10.42 7.00
C ASN A 164 1.44 -9.26 7.75
N PHE A 165 0.77 -8.34 7.06
CA PHE A 165 0.03 -7.23 7.69
C PHE A 165 -1.07 -7.76 8.61
N LEU A 166 -1.86 -8.73 8.12
CA LEU A 166 -2.93 -9.34 8.90
C LEU A 166 -2.42 -9.88 10.23
N LEU A 167 -1.36 -10.69 10.19
CA LEU A 167 -0.85 -11.42 11.34
C LEU A 167 0.01 -10.59 12.30
N HIS A 168 0.48 -9.42 11.86
CA HIS A 168 1.23 -8.47 12.70
C HIS A 168 0.37 -7.30 13.21
N GLY A 169 -0.92 -7.27 12.88
CA GLY A 169 -1.80 -6.16 13.28
C GLY A 169 -1.40 -4.83 12.62
N VAL A 170 -0.99 -4.87 11.35
CA VAL A 170 -0.69 -3.68 10.54
C VAL A 170 -1.98 -3.22 9.86
N GLU A 171 -2.42 -2.00 10.13
CA GLU A 171 -3.55 -1.39 9.40
C GLU A 171 -3.04 -0.72 8.13
N GLY A 172 -3.64 -1.05 6.97
CA GLY A 172 -3.19 -0.45 5.72
C GLY A 172 -3.88 -0.95 4.47
N GLU A 173 -3.32 -0.55 3.34
CA GLU A 173 -3.69 -0.97 1.99
C GLU A 173 -2.51 -1.66 1.32
N VAL A 174 -2.81 -2.76 0.59
CA VAL A 174 -1.81 -3.47 -0.21
C VAL A 174 -2.32 -3.57 -1.63
N ILE A 175 -1.56 -3.06 -2.59
CA ILE A 175 -2.00 -2.79 -3.96
C ILE A 175 -1.09 -3.51 -4.95
N CYS A 176 -1.69 -4.30 -5.84
CA CYS A 176 -0.99 -4.95 -6.94
C CYS A 176 -1.07 -4.08 -8.19
N HIS A 177 0.02 -3.38 -8.49
CA HIS A 177 0.12 -2.56 -9.70
C HIS A 177 1.57 -2.20 -10.04
N ASP A 178 1.80 -1.70 -11.25
CA ASP A 178 3.08 -1.10 -11.63
C ASP A 178 3.14 0.35 -11.14
N THR A 179 3.97 0.62 -10.13
CA THR A 179 4.13 1.93 -9.50
C THR A 179 4.75 2.98 -10.43
N LEU A 180 5.43 2.56 -11.49
CA LEU A 180 6.03 3.45 -12.50
C LEU A 180 5.04 3.78 -13.60
N CYS A 181 4.02 2.95 -13.81
CA CYS A 181 2.94 3.15 -14.76
C CYS A 181 1.74 3.84 -14.11
N CYS A 182 0.77 4.25 -14.91
CA CYS A 182 -0.43 4.93 -14.42
C CYS A 182 -1.32 4.04 -13.53
N PRO A 183 -2.26 4.65 -12.77
CA PRO A 183 -3.27 3.97 -11.93
C PRO A 183 -4.02 2.84 -12.63
N ASP A 184 -4.10 2.87 -13.96
CA ASP A 184 -4.81 1.88 -14.78
C ASP A 184 -4.15 0.49 -14.80
N SER A 185 -2.96 0.33 -14.19
CA SER A 185 -2.26 -0.95 -14.07
C SER A 185 -2.66 -1.79 -12.86
N CYS A 186 -3.59 -1.30 -12.02
CA CYS A 186 -4.01 -2.03 -10.82
C CYS A 186 -4.75 -3.32 -11.18
N VAL A 187 -4.23 -4.43 -10.66
CA VAL A 187 -4.82 -5.76 -10.84
C VAL A 187 -5.82 -6.06 -9.73
N PHE A 188 -5.46 -5.79 -8.49
CA PHE A 188 -6.30 -5.89 -7.29
C PHE A 188 -5.70 -5.09 -6.13
N ALA A 189 -6.52 -4.78 -5.14
CA ALA A 189 -6.09 -4.12 -3.91
C ALA A 189 -6.87 -4.65 -2.69
N TYR A 190 -6.21 -4.61 -1.53
CA TYR A 190 -6.82 -5.02 -0.26
C TYR A 190 -6.66 -3.94 0.80
N LYS A 191 -7.70 -3.75 1.62
CA LYS A 191 -7.57 -3.16 2.96
C LYS A 191 -7.37 -4.27 3.97
N VAL A 192 -6.44 -4.07 4.89
CA VAL A 192 -6.07 -5.02 5.92
C VAL A 192 -6.22 -4.37 7.29
N ASN A 193 -6.87 -5.07 8.22
CA ASN A 193 -7.09 -4.63 9.60
C ASN A 193 -7.75 -3.24 9.71
N GLU A 194 -8.70 -2.92 8.82
CA GLU A 194 -9.39 -1.62 8.81
C GLU A 194 -10.01 -1.31 10.18
N GLY A 195 -9.70 -0.15 10.70
CA GLY A 195 -10.18 0.36 11.98
C GLY A 195 -9.35 -0.03 13.20
N LEU A 196 -8.23 -0.74 13.02
CA LEU A 196 -7.36 -1.15 14.15
C LEU A 196 -6.79 0.06 14.92
N ASN A 197 -6.44 1.12 14.22
CA ASN A 197 -5.90 2.35 14.83
C ASN A 197 -6.98 3.24 15.49
N ASN A 198 -8.26 2.87 15.40
CA ASN A 198 -9.32 3.57 16.11
C ASN A 198 -9.23 3.23 17.61
N PRO A 199 -9.14 4.21 18.53
CA PRO A 199 -9.02 3.98 19.97
C PRO A 199 -10.13 3.09 20.56
N LEU A 200 -11.34 3.12 19.97
CA LEU A 200 -12.48 2.32 20.43
C LEU A 200 -12.39 0.87 19.95
N SER A 201 -11.70 0.59 18.84
CA SER A 201 -11.58 -0.77 18.29
C SER A 201 -10.44 -1.58 18.89
N GLN A 202 -9.50 -0.96 19.59
CA GLN A 202 -8.35 -1.65 20.20
C GLN A 202 -8.74 -2.78 21.16
N TYR A 203 -9.94 -2.71 21.77
CA TYR A 203 -10.42 -3.74 22.70
C TYR A 203 -11.17 -4.88 22.02
N TYR A 204 -11.68 -4.69 20.79
CA TYR A 204 -12.57 -5.63 20.09
C TYR A 204 -12.22 -5.81 18.62
N HIS A 205 -10.98 -5.48 18.21
CA HIS A 205 -10.61 -5.60 16.82
C HIS A 205 -10.55 -7.06 16.38
N ILE A 206 -11.32 -7.39 15.35
CA ILE A 206 -11.21 -8.68 14.66
C ILE A 206 -10.37 -8.45 13.42
N PRO A 207 -9.24 -9.19 13.27
CA PRO A 207 -8.43 -9.12 12.06
C PRO A 207 -9.32 -9.32 10.82
N ASN A 208 -9.18 -8.45 9.84
CA ASN A 208 -10.03 -8.48 8.65
C ASN A 208 -9.27 -8.07 7.39
N ILE A 209 -9.77 -8.57 6.26
CA ILE A 209 -9.32 -8.22 4.92
C ILE A 209 -10.55 -7.84 4.10
N GLN A 210 -10.41 -6.82 3.27
CA GLN A 210 -11.42 -6.40 2.30
C GLN A 210 -10.75 -6.14 0.97
N GLU A 211 -11.20 -6.82 -0.08
CA GLU A 211 -10.84 -6.45 -1.45
C GLU A 211 -11.53 -5.13 -1.82
N ILE A 212 -10.80 -4.24 -2.45
CA ILE A 212 -11.26 -2.89 -2.82
C ILE A 212 -10.84 -2.53 -4.25
N ASP A 213 -11.59 -1.64 -4.87
CA ASP A 213 -11.16 -1.02 -6.12
C ASP A 213 -10.05 0.00 -5.89
N PHE A 214 -9.18 0.19 -6.88
CA PHE A 214 -8.07 1.15 -6.79
C PHE A 214 -8.53 2.57 -6.46
N ASN A 215 -9.68 3.01 -7.01
CA ASN A 215 -10.25 4.33 -6.73
C ASN A 215 -10.69 4.53 -5.26
N GLN A 216 -10.82 3.46 -4.49
CA GLN A 216 -11.12 3.48 -3.06
C GLN A 216 -9.86 3.59 -2.19
N THR A 217 -8.68 3.41 -2.77
CA THR A 217 -7.40 3.49 -2.05
C THR A 217 -7.07 4.92 -1.61
N ILE A 218 -6.30 5.04 -0.55
CA ILE A 218 -5.74 6.34 -0.11
C ILE A 218 -4.76 6.86 -1.16
N LEU A 219 -4.00 5.98 -1.79
CA LEU A 219 -3.06 6.34 -2.86
C LEU A 219 -3.75 7.06 -4.01
N HIS A 220 -4.86 6.50 -4.52
CA HIS A 220 -5.65 7.15 -5.58
C HIS A 220 -6.15 8.53 -5.15
N ARG A 221 -6.74 8.64 -3.94
CA ARG A 221 -7.23 9.90 -3.41
C ARG A 221 -6.13 10.95 -3.29
N GLN A 222 -4.94 10.57 -2.84
CA GLN A 222 -3.79 11.49 -2.76
C GLN A 222 -3.33 11.94 -4.14
N ASN A 223 -3.28 11.03 -5.12
CA ASN A 223 -2.90 11.34 -6.49
C ASN A 223 -3.89 12.32 -7.13
N GLU A 224 -5.19 12.12 -6.97
CA GLU A 224 -6.21 13.06 -7.45
C GLU A 224 -6.10 14.42 -6.80
N GLN A 225 -5.83 14.48 -5.49
CA GLN A 225 -5.58 15.74 -4.79
C GLN A 225 -4.34 16.47 -5.32
N ARG A 226 -3.24 15.74 -5.56
CA ARG A 226 -2.02 16.30 -6.17
C ARG A 226 -2.27 16.84 -7.58
N LYS A 227 -3.03 16.13 -8.41
CA LYS A 227 -3.44 16.60 -9.75
C LYS A 227 -4.21 17.93 -9.65
N ILE A 228 -5.20 18.01 -8.76
CA ILE A 228 -5.99 19.21 -8.53
C ILE A 228 -5.10 20.38 -8.09
N ILE A 229 -4.17 20.16 -7.15
CA ILE A 229 -3.23 21.17 -6.66
C ILE A 229 -2.34 21.67 -7.81
N ASN A 230 -1.80 20.76 -8.63
CA ASN A 230 -0.94 21.12 -9.76
C ASN A 230 -1.71 21.92 -10.83
N ILE A 231 -2.94 21.54 -11.12
CA ILE A 231 -3.81 22.28 -12.04
C ILE A 231 -4.06 23.70 -11.50
N LYS A 232 -4.43 23.83 -10.24
CA LYS A 232 -4.63 25.13 -9.58
C LYS A 232 -3.38 26.01 -9.68
N LYS A 233 -2.20 25.45 -9.37
CA LYS A 233 -0.93 26.16 -9.45
C LYS A 233 -0.67 26.69 -10.85
N LYS A 234 -0.80 25.85 -11.88
CA LYS A 234 -0.63 26.27 -13.28
C LYS A 234 -1.62 27.36 -13.72
N MET A 235 -2.89 27.21 -13.34
CA MET A 235 -3.93 28.22 -13.63
C MET A 235 -3.62 29.54 -12.93
N GLN A 236 -3.15 29.50 -11.68
CA GLN A 236 -2.78 30.68 -10.90
C GLN A 236 -1.58 31.41 -11.51
N GLU A 237 -0.53 30.68 -11.87
CA GLU A 237 0.65 31.22 -12.55
C GLU A 237 0.28 31.90 -13.89
N SER A 238 -0.61 31.27 -14.67
CA SER A 238 -1.12 31.85 -15.91
C SER A 238 -1.90 33.15 -15.66
N ALA A 239 -2.81 33.14 -14.70
CA ALA A 239 -3.59 34.33 -14.33
C ALA A 239 -2.69 35.48 -13.83
N ASP A 240 -1.66 35.17 -13.03
CA ASP A 240 -0.73 36.18 -12.52
C ASP A 240 0.12 36.82 -13.64
N LYS A 241 0.58 36.02 -14.63
CA LYS A 241 1.25 36.53 -15.81
C LYS A 241 0.40 37.52 -16.60
N HIS A 242 -0.87 37.19 -16.86
CA HIS A 242 -1.79 38.08 -17.53
C HIS A 242 -2.08 39.35 -16.74
N LEU A 243 -2.31 39.21 -15.43
CA LEU A 243 -2.50 40.37 -14.55
C LEU A 243 -1.30 41.33 -14.55
N GLN A 244 -0.08 40.78 -14.62
CA GLN A 244 1.13 41.60 -14.68
C GLN A 244 1.18 42.41 -15.98
N VAL A 245 0.88 41.79 -17.10
CA VAL A 245 0.82 42.49 -18.40
C VAL A 245 -0.16 43.68 -18.37
N PHE A 246 -1.37 43.49 -17.84
CA PHE A 246 -2.37 44.56 -17.73
C PHE A 246 -1.97 45.65 -16.73
N ARG A 247 -1.32 45.30 -15.62
CA ARG A 247 -0.76 46.28 -14.66
C ARG A 247 0.33 47.13 -15.30
N ASP A 248 1.17 46.52 -16.15
CA ASP A 248 2.25 47.25 -16.86
C ASP A 248 1.66 48.19 -17.91
N ILE A 249 0.57 47.83 -18.60
CA ILE A 249 -0.19 48.75 -19.46
C ILE A 249 -0.70 49.96 -18.68
N MET A 250 -1.26 49.71 -17.50
CA MET A 250 -1.78 50.78 -16.63
C MET A 250 -0.70 51.78 -16.15
N ARG A 251 0.54 51.31 -16.00
CA ARG A 251 1.67 52.15 -15.54
C ARG A 251 2.29 53.00 -16.64
N LYS A 252 2.11 52.62 -17.92
CA LYS A 252 2.70 53.36 -19.05
C LYS A 252 1.93 54.68 -19.29
N SER A 253 2.65 55.81 -19.25
CA SER A 253 2.10 57.16 -19.45
C SER A 253 1.60 57.43 -20.87
N ASN A 254 2.14 56.72 -21.87
CA ASN A 254 1.82 56.88 -23.29
C ASN A 254 0.56 56.12 -23.74
N LYS A 255 -0.19 55.55 -22.83
CA LYS A 255 -1.41 54.78 -23.14
C LYS A 255 -2.64 55.72 -23.07
N THR A 256 -3.59 55.53 -23.98
CA THR A 256 -4.83 56.26 -24.06
C THR A 256 -5.77 55.85 -22.92
N ASP A 257 -6.72 56.74 -22.56
CA ASP A 257 -7.72 56.42 -21.51
C ASP A 257 -8.56 55.21 -21.87
N LYS A 258 -8.84 54.98 -23.15
CA LYS A 258 -9.54 53.81 -23.64
C LYS A 258 -8.77 52.49 -23.40
N GLU A 259 -7.45 52.47 -23.65
CA GLU A 259 -6.57 51.33 -23.39
C GLU A 259 -6.46 51.02 -21.89
N LYS A 260 -6.39 52.06 -21.08
CA LYS A 260 -6.38 51.90 -19.60
C LYS A 260 -7.70 51.36 -19.06
N GLU A 261 -8.84 51.81 -19.60
CA GLU A 261 -10.15 51.32 -19.19
C GLU A 261 -10.34 49.84 -19.59
N GLN A 262 -9.91 49.42 -20.78
CA GLN A 262 -9.91 48.02 -21.19
C GLN A 262 -9.00 47.16 -20.26
N ALA A 263 -7.83 47.68 -19.90
CA ALA A 263 -6.94 46.96 -18.97
C ALA A 263 -7.56 46.82 -17.56
N ARG A 264 -8.32 47.80 -17.07
CA ARG A 264 -9.07 47.72 -15.79
C ARG A 264 -10.13 46.60 -15.84
N GLN A 265 -10.88 46.52 -16.92
CA GLN A 265 -11.90 45.47 -17.12
C GLN A 265 -11.26 44.08 -17.11
N GLU A 266 -10.16 43.88 -17.84
CA GLU A 266 -9.44 42.63 -17.84
C GLU A 266 -8.84 42.27 -16.47
N ILE A 267 -8.27 43.24 -15.74
CA ILE A 267 -7.80 43.01 -14.36
C ILE A 267 -8.94 42.51 -13.46
N ASN A 268 -10.14 43.07 -13.57
CA ASN A 268 -11.27 42.64 -12.78
C ASN A 268 -11.73 41.24 -13.16
N LYS A 269 -11.76 40.92 -14.44
CA LYS A 269 -12.04 39.55 -14.95
C LYS A 269 -11.04 38.53 -14.40
N TYR A 270 -9.75 38.79 -14.48
CA TYR A 270 -8.72 37.85 -13.95
C TYR A 270 -8.76 37.73 -12.42
N LYS A 271 -9.15 38.75 -11.67
CA LYS A 271 -9.40 38.66 -10.24
C LYS A 271 -10.57 37.70 -9.93
N GLN A 272 -11.64 37.70 -10.75
CA GLN A 272 -12.74 36.76 -10.61
C GLN A 272 -12.28 35.34 -10.93
N ILE A 273 -11.49 35.14 -11.99
CA ILE A 273 -10.89 33.85 -12.34
C ILE A 273 -10.05 33.31 -11.18
N LYS A 274 -9.21 34.13 -10.54
CA LYS A 274 -8.42 33.68 -9.37
C LYS A 274 -9.31 33.21 -8.22
N ARG A 275 -10.40 33.89 -7.93
CA ARG A 275 -11.37 33.44 -6.90
C ARG A 275 -12.02 32.10 -7.28
N ALA A 276 -12.36 31.92 -8.54
CA ALA A 276 -12.90 30.66 -9.04
C ALA A 276 -11.88 29.49 -8.92
N ILE A 277 -10.60 29.75 -9.23
CA ILE A 277 -9.51 28.78 -9.05
C ILE A 277 -9.35 28.37 -7.58
N GLU A 278 -9.42 29.33 -6.65
CA GLU A 278 -9.35 29.06 -5.21
C GLU A 278 -10.46 28.10 -4.74
N ASN A 279 -11.64 28.23 -5.32
CA ASN A 279 -12.81 27.39 -5.00
C ASN A 279 -12.85 26.07 -5.77
N TYR A 280 -12.09 25.93 -6.85
CA TYR A 280 -12.03 24.71 -7.65
C TYR A 280 -11.64 23.50 -6.79
N GLY A 281 -12.42 22.43 -6.86
CA GLY A 281 -12.18 21.20 -6.09
C GLY A 281 -12.65 21.22 -4.63
N LYS A 282 -13.22 22.33 -4.11
CA LYS A 282 -13.87 22.33 -2.78
C LYS A 282 -15.23 21.63 -2.82
N GLU A 283 -15.93 21.69 -3.94
CA GLU A 283 -17.28 21.10 -4.12
C GLU A 283 -17.27 19.58 -4.22
N LYS A 284 -16.14 18.97 -4.60
CA LYS A 284 -16.00 17.48 -4.65
C LYS A 284 -15.73 16.85 -3.26
N ARG A 285 -15.67 17.64 -2.18
CA ARG A 285 -15.43 17.14 -0.82
C ARG A 285 -16.71 16.99 0.02
N ARG A 286 -17.88 17.25 -0.57
CA ARG A 286 -19.20 16.97 0.00
C ARG A 286 -19.77 15.72 -0.73
#